data_450c5f9a411fbb07bfefccd470a1e926
#
_entry.id   450c5f9a411fbb07bfefccd470a1e926
#
_cell.length_a   1.000
_cell.length_b   1.000
_cell.length_c   1.000
_cell.angle_alpha   90.00
_cell.angle_beta   90.00
_cell.angle_gamma   90.00
#
_symmetry.space_group_name_H-M   'P 1'
#
loop_
_entity.id
_entity.type
_entity.pdbx_description
1 polymer ?
#
loop_
_entity_poly.entity_id
_entity_poly.type
_entity_poly.pdbx_seq_one_letter_code
_entity_poly.pdbx_strand_id
1 'polypeptide(L)'
;MTHELKPFEVHESGVLFHGTKAALLVGEFLVPGRFSHFEDGRITNYVYVTATLDAATWGAELAVGEGRGRIYIVEPTGSVEDDPNVTDKKFPGNPTRSYRSREPVEVVGELEEWVGHSLEQLQVMRDGLADLKRRGVAVIYD
;
A
#
# COMPACT_ATOMS: atom_id res chain seq x y z
N MET A 1 29.29 4.90 -4.56
CA MET A 1 29.05 3.48 -4.21
C MET A 1 27.63 3.14 -4.52
N THR A 2 27.44 2.14 -5.30
CA THR A 2 26.10 1.70 -5.63
C THR A 2 25.54 0.89 -4.47
N HIS A 3 24.46 1.35 -3.91
CA HIS A 3 23.76 0.59 -2.88
C HIS A 3 22.91 -0.47 -3.55
N GLU A 4 23.28 -1.72 -3.38
CA GLU A 4 22.50 -2.83 -3.92
C GLU A 4 21.31 -3.10 -3.02
N LEU A 5 20.11 -3.01 -3.59
CA LEU A 5 18.89 -3.33 -2.85
C LEU A 5 18.83 -4.83 -2.57
N LYS A 6 18.58 -5.16 -1.34
CA LYS A 6 18.35 -6.54 -0.94
C LYS A 6 16.85 -6.75 -0.83
N PRO A 7 16.29 -7.76 -1.50
CA PRO A 7 14.89 -8.08 -1.31
C PRO A 7 14.58 -8.35 0.17
N PHE A 8 13.39 -8.01 0.59
CA PHE A 8 12.86 -8.30 1.92
C PHE A 8 13.46 -7.48 3.06
N GLU A 9 14.13 -6.37 2.75
CA GLU A 9 14.66 -5.43 3.75
C GLU A 9 14.24 -4.00 3.41
N VAL A 10 14.15 -3.14 4.44
CA VAL A 10 13.98 -1.70 4.23
C VAL A 10 15.34 -1.11 3.86
N HIS A 11 15.42 -0.50 2.69
CA HIS A 11 16.64 0.08 2.18
C HIS A 11 16.71 1.59 2.33
N GLU A 12 15.62 2.21 2.68
CA GLU A 12 15.54 3.66 2.80
C GLU A 12 15.19 4.07 4.21
N SER A 13 15.98 5.01 4.73
CA SER A 13 15.59 5.76 5.91
C SER A 13 14.67 6.87 5.43
N GLY A 14 13.45 6.89 5.85
CA GLY A 14 12.53 7.92 5.42
C GLY A 14 11.11 7.60 5.80
N VAL A 15 10.23 8.47 5.37
CA VAL A 15 8.82 8.37 5.69
C VAL A 15 8.21 7.27 4.85
N LEU A 16 7.49 6.37 5.50
CA LEU A 16 6.63 5.39 4.85
C LEU A 16 5.18 5.80 5.04
N PHE A 17 4.35 5.44 4.06
CA PHE A 17 2.93 5.79 4.04
C PHE A 17 2.07 4.53 3.97
N HIS A 18 0.86 4.66 4.48
CA HIS A 18 -0.17 3.64 4.35
C HIS A 18 -1.47 4.31 3.94
N GLY A 19 -1.98 3.95 2.77
CA GLY A 19 -3.25 4.45 2.25
C GLY A 19 -4.39 3.51 2.61
N THR A 20 -5.47 4.06 3.19
CA THR A 20 -6.63 3.28 3.64
C THR A 20 -7.86 4.17 3.70
N LYS A 21 -9.02 3.59 3.92
CA LYS A 21 -10.25 4.33 4.25
C LYS A 21 -10.61 4.22 5.73
N ALA A 22 -9.84 3.44 6.50
CA ALA A 22 -10.06 3.30 7.93
C ALA A 22 -9.63 4.55 8.69
N ALA A 23 -10.37 4.91 9.71
CA ALA A 23 -9.99 5.98 10.63
C ALA A 23 -9.09 5.40 11.71
N LEU A 24 -7.83 5.79 11.70
CA LEU A 24 -6.82 5.31 12.64
C LEU A 24 -6.34 6.46 13.51
N LEU A 25 -5.88 6.16 14.71
CA LEU A 25 -5.31 7.13 15.64
C LEU A 25 -3.79 7.01 15.66
N VAL A 26 -3.12 8.14 15.87
CA VAL A 26 -1.68 8.15 16.14
C VAL A 26 -1.40 7.28 17.35
N GLY A 27 -0.43 6.39 17.23
CA GLY A 27 -0.10 5.42 18.27
C GLY A 27 -0.75 4.06 18.09
N GLU A 28 -1.73 3.93 17.18
CA GLU A 28 -2.28 2.62 16.83
C GLU A 28 -1.27 1.83 16.02
N PHE A 29 -1.41 0.51 16.07
CA PHE A 29 -0.60 -0.40 15.29
C PHE A 29 -1.45 -1.08 14.23
N LEU A 30 -0.96 -1.05 13.00
CA LEU A 30 -1.49 -1.87 11.93
C LEU A 30 -0.89 -3.27 12.09
N VAL A 31 -1.73 -4.28 12.12
CA VAL A 31 -1.29 -5.67 12.30
C VAL A 31 -1.83 -6.55 11.17
N PRO A 32 -1.09 -7.60 10.79
CA PRO A 32 -1.63 -8.59 9.85
C PRO A 32 -2.86 -9.29 10.42
N GLY A 33 -3.62 -9.95 9.55
CA GLY A 33 -4.81 -10.70 9.97
C GLY A 33 -6.11 -9.89 9.88
N ARG A 34 -6.06 -8.70 9.32
CA ARG A 34 -7.24 -7.88 9.05
C ARG A 34 -7.75 -8.11 7.63
N PHE A 35 -9.00 -7.68 7.38
CA PHE A 35 -9.56 -7.75 6.04
C PHE A 35 -8.78 -6.88 5.05
N SER A 36 -8.65 -7.37 3.82
CA SER A 36 -8.00 -6.64 2.75
C SER A 36 -8.73 -5.34 2.44
N HIS A 37 -7.96 -4.28 2.17
CA HIS A 37 -8.50 -3.02 1.66
C HIS A 37 -8.86 -3.09 0.17
N PHE A 38 -8.44 -4.13 -0.55
CA PHE A 38 -8.60 -4.24 -2.00
C PHE A 38 -9.50 -5.40 -2.42
N GLU A 39 -9.68 -6.41 -1.59
CA GLU A 39 -10.57 -7.53 -1.81
C GLU A 39 -11.48 -7.70 -0.61
N ASP A 40 -12.79 -7.51 -0.82
CA ASP A 40 -13.76 -7.68 0.24
C ASP A 40 -13.78 -9.14 0.73
N GLY A 41 -13.77 -9.31 2.04
CA GLY A 41 -13.78 -10.62 2.68
C GLY A 41 -12.43 -11.33 2.75
N ARG A 42 -11.37 -10.75 2.18
CA ARG A 42 -10.03 -11.34 2.26
C ARG A 42 -9.31 -10.87 3.53
N ILE A 43 -8.67 -11.81 4.23
CA ILE A 43 -7.82 -11.52 5.38
C ILE A 43 -6.37 -11.44 4.90
N THR A 44 -5.68 -10.36 5.25
CA THR A 44 -4.28 -10.14 4.86
C THR A 44 -3.32 -10.79 5.84
N ASN A 45 -2.20 -11.31 5.32
CA ASN A 45 -1.10 -11.84 6.13
C ASN A 45 0.00 -10.81 6.37
N TYR A 46 -0.11 -9.64 5.74
CA TYR A 46 0.89 -8.59 5.79
C TYR A 46 0.24 -7.23 5.97
N VAL A 47 1.01 -6.28 6.49
CA VAL A 47 0.71 -4.86 6.43
C VAL A 47 1.48 -4.27 5.26
N TYR A 48 0.83 -3.51 4.41
CA TYR A 48 1.41 -2.93 3.20
C TYR A 48 1.69 -1.45 3.39
N VAL A 49 2.90 -1.04 3.01
CA VAL A 49 3.36 0.35 3.14
C VAL A 49 4.12 0.76 1.89
N THR A 50 4.28 2.06 1.67
CA THR A 50 5.04 2.58 0.53
C THR A 50 5.82 3.84 0.90
N ALA A 51 6.94 4.05 0.23
CA ALA A 51 7.73 5.27 0.39
C ALA A 51 7.29 6.38 -0.59
N THR A 52 6.39 6.11 -1.53
CA THR A 52 5.91 7.11 -2.48
C THR A 52 4.50 7.58 -2.15
N LEU A 53 4.30 8.90 -2.22
CA LEU A 53 2.99 9.49 -1.96
C LEU A 53 1.98 9.07 -3.03
N ASP A 54 2.39 8.96 -4.29
CA ASP A 54 1.49 8.54 -5.36
C ASP A 54 0.92 7.15 -5.13
N ALA A 55 1.76 6.18 -4.75
CA ALA A 55 1.29 4.83 -4.44
C ALA A 55 0.35 4.81 -3.24
N ALA A 56 0.64 5.61 -2.20
CA ALA A 56 -0.23 5.72 -1.03
C ALA A 56 -1.57 6.35 -1.40
N THR A 57 -1.57 7.33 -2.30
CA THR A 57 -2.78 7.98 -2.79
C THR A 57 -3.67 6.97 -3.53
N TRP A 58 -3.10 6.18 -4.43
CA TRP A 58 -3.83 5.09 -5.08
C TRP A 58 -4.39 4.10 -4.04
N GLY A 59 -3.59 3.73 -3.06
CA GLY A 59 -4.03 2.83 -1.99
C GLY A 59 -5.23 3.38 -1.23
N ALA A 60 -5.19 4.67 -0.88
CA ALA A 60 -6.28 5.32 -0.17
C ALA A 60 -7.55 5.42 -1.02
N GLU A 61 -7.41 5.75 -2.30
CA GLU A 61 -8.55 5.95 -3.18
C GLU A 61 -9.21 4.64 -3.63
N LEU A 62 -8.43 3.58 -3.79
CA LEU A 62 -8.90 2.27 -4.25
C LEU A 62 -9.30 1.34 -3.11
N ALA A 63 -9.04 1.72 -1.86
CA ALA A 63 -9.37 0.88 -0.72
C ALA A 63 -10.87 0.59 -0.64
N VAL A 64 -11.20 -0.61 -0.18
CA VAL A 64 -12.59 -1.00 0.08
C VAL A 64 -13.15 -0.21 1.25
N GLY A 65 -14.37 0.29 1.11
CA GLY A 65 -15.05 1.04 2.14
C GLY A 65 -15.70 2.30 1.59
N GLU A 66 -16.39 3.02 2.47
CA GLU A 66 -17.08 4.25 2.15
C GLU A 66 -16.27 5.47 2.59
N GLY A 67 -16.54 6.59 1.93
CA GLY A 67 -15.93 7.86 2.27
C GLY A 67 -14.61 8.09 1.58
N ARG A 68 -13.94 9.15 2.00
CA ARG A 68 -12.66 9.56 1.46
C ARG A 68 -11.54 8.69 2.02
N GLY A 69 -10.58 8.35 1.16
CA GLY A 69 -9.36 7.69 1.60
C GLY A 69 -8.54 8.56 2.55
N ARG A 70 -7.68 7.91 3.32
CA ARG A 70 -6.76 8.55 4.27
C ARG A 70 -5.35 8.04 4.04
N ILE A 71 -4.37 8.89 4.27
CA ILE A 71 -2.96 8.54 4.15
C ILE A 71 -2.31 8.77 5.50
N TYR A 72 -1.73 7.72 6.07
CA TYR A 72 -1.03 7.77 7.34
C TYR A 72 0.46 7.71 7.14
N ILE A 73 1.18 8.37 8.00
CA ILE A 73 2.64 8.26 8.12
C ILE A 73 2.89 7.14 9.12
N VAL A 74 3.70 6.17 8.75
CA VAL A 74 3.86 4.95 9.54
C VAL A 74 5.32 4.56 9.69
N GLU A 75 5.61 3.79 10.74
CA GLU A 75 6.93 3.22 11.01
C GLU A 75 6.81 1.72 11.25
N PRO A 76 7.56 0.90 10.50
CA PRO A 76 7.62 -0.54 10.79
C PRO A 76 8.31 -0.80 12.14
N THR A 77 7.85 -1.82 12.85
CA THR A 77 8.49 -2.27 14.09
C THR A 77 9.44 -3.42 13.88
N GLY A 78 9.47 -3.99 12.68
CA GLY A 78 10.32 -5.12 12.33
C GLY A 78 10.70 -5.08 10.86
N SER A 79 11.10 -6.20 10.33
CA SER A 79 11.53 -6.32 8.94
C SER A 79 10.40 -6.08 7.95
N VAL A 80 10.73 -5.47 6.83
CA VAL A 80 9.84 -5.36 5.69
C VAL A 80 10.50 -5.99 4.47
N GLU A 81 9.67 -6.45 3.55
CA GLU A 81 10.11 -7.01 2.29
C GLU A 81 9.42 -6.30 1.13
N ASP A 82 9.97 -6.41 -0.07
CA ASP A 82 9.34 -5.85 -1.26
C ASP A 82 7.93 -6.41 -1.42
N ASP A 83 6.98 -5.53 -1.77
CA ASP A 83 5.62 -5.94 -2.08
C ASP A 83 5.60 -6.62 -3.45
N PRO A 84 5.35 -7.94 -3.53
CA PRO A 84 5.39 -8.67 -4.80
C PRO A 84 4.24 -8.29 -5.73
N ASN A 85 3.23 -7.60 -5.24
CA ASN A 85 2.10 -7.18 -6.06
C ASN A 85 2.48 -6.07 -7.04
N VAL A 86 3.56 -5.34 -6.77
CA VAL A 86 4.03 -4.24 -7.60
C VAL A 86 5.50 -4.37 -8.02
N THR A 87 6.25 -5.27 -7.41
CA THR A 87 7.66 -5.52 -7.76
C THR A 87 7.74 -6.30 -9.06
N ASP A 88 8.57 -5.81 -10.00
CA ASP A 88 8.80 -6.43 -11.32
C ASP A 88 7.54 -6.66 -12.16
N LYS A 89 6.47 -5.90 -11.91
CA LYS A 89 5.21 -6.06 -12.64
C LYS A 89 5.19 -5.28 -13.94
N LYS A 90 5.10 -3.96 -13.86
CA LYS A 90 5.05 -3.10 -15.04
C LYS A 90 6.45 -2.67 -15.48
N PHE A 91 7.33 -2.47 -14.51
CA PHE A 91 8.73 -2.09 -14.72
C PHE A 91 9.61 -2.95 -13.82
N PRO A 92 10.89 -3.17 -14.18
CA PRO A 92 11.81 -3.90 -13.32
C PRO A 92 11.98 -3.23 -11.95
N GLY A 93 12.17 -4.02 -10.93
CA GLY A 93 12.39 -3.56 -9.55
C GLY A 93 11.12 -3.17 -8.83
N ASN A 94 11.26 -2.30 -7.85
CA ASN A 94 10.17 -1.80 -7.03
C ASN A 94 10.01 -0.28 -7.22
N PRO A 95 9.48 0.16 -8.37
CA PRO A 95 9.44 1.60 -8.71
C PRO A 95 8.53 2.42 -7.80
N THR A 96 7.54 1.81 -7.18
CA THR A 96 6.66 2.50 -6.22
C THR A 96 7.21 2.45 -4.80
N ARG A 97 8.33 1.79 -4.58
CA ARG A 97 8.95 1.59 -3.27
C ARG A 97 7.94 1.10 -2.25
N SER A 98 7.23 0.05 -2.62
CA SER A 98 6.19 -0.56 -1.81
C SER A 98 6.73 -1.80 -1.13
N TYR A 99 6.34 -1.97 0.13
CA TYR A 99 6.85 -3.03 1.00
C TYR A 99 5.70 -3.65 1.77
N ARG A 100 5.96 -4.80 2.36
CA ARG A 100 5.02 -5.46 3.26
C ARG A 100 5.73 -6.00 4.48
N SER A 101 5.02 -6.11 5.58
CA SER A 101 5.57 -6.60 6.84
C SER A 101 4.60 -7.57 7.50
N ARG A 102 5.14 -8.60 8.14
CA ARG A 102 4.39 -9.48 9.04
C ARG A 102 4.35 -8.93 10.46
N GLU A 103 5.21 -7.96 10.75
CA GLU A 103 5.29 -7.33 12.05
C GLU A 103 4.38 -6.11 12.12
N PRO A 104 3.95 -5.70 13.31
CA PRO A 104 3.14 -4.50 13.44
C PRO A 104 3.83 -3.26 12.87
N VAL A 105 3.01 -2.34 12.36
CA VAL A 105 3.47 -1.06 11.83
C VAL A 105 2.76 0.03 12.62
N GLU A 106 3.52 0.95 13.20
CA GLU A 106 2.97 2.01 14.03
C GLU A 106 2.49 3.20 13.20
N VAL A 107 1.31 3.70 13.51
CA VAL A 107 0.79 4.96 12.94
C VAL A 107 1.39 6.11 13.73
N VAL A 108 2.25 6.91 13.11
CA VAL A 108 2.92 8.03 13.76
C VAL A 108 2.36 9.39 13.38
N GLY A 109 1.54 9.46 12.33
CA GLY A 109 0.88 10.68 11.92
C GLY A 109 -0.14 10.43 10.82
N GLU A 110 -0.89 11.46 10.47
CA GLU A 110 -1.79 11.44 9.32
C GLU A 110 -1.43 12.60 8.39
N LEU A 111 -1.41 12.33 7.10
CA LEU A 111 -1.24 13.37 6.09
C LEU A 111 -2.61 13.97 5.81
N GLU A 112 -2.87 15.14 6.39
CA GLU A 112 -4.19 15.77 6.32
C GLU A 112 -4.50 16.36 4.95
N GLU A 113 -3.48 16.91 4.26
CA GLU A 113 -3.64 17.51 2.96
C GLU A 113 -2.92 16.70 1.89
N TRP A 114 -3.67 16.20 0.93
CA TRP A 114 -3.13 15.51 -0.23
C TRP A 114 -4.10 15.63 -1.39
N VAL A 115 -3.57 15.57 -2.59
CA VAL A 115 -4.35 15.70 -3.82
C VAL A 115 -4.56 14.31 -4.40
N GLY A 116 -5.82 13.93 -4.56
CA GLY A 116 -6.17 12.68 -5.20
C GLY A 116 -5.99 12.74 -6.72
N HIS A 117 -6.08 11.58 -7.34
CA HIS A 117 -6.08 11.49 -8.80
C HIS A 117 -7.39 12.06 -9.35
N SER A 118 -7.38 12.50 -10.61
CA SER A 118 -8.59 12.99 -11.24
C SER A 118 -9.64 11.89 -11.34
N LEU A 119 -10.91 12.27 -11.46
CA LEU A 119 -11.99 11.30 -11.67
C LEU A 119 -11.75 10.44 -12.89
N GLU A 120 -11.19 11.03 -13.96
CA GLU A 120 -10.85 10.32 -15.18
C GLU A 120 -9.76 9.28 -14.95
N GLN A 121 -8.69 9.64 -14.24
CA GLN A 121 -7.62 8.71 -13.88
C GLN A 121 -8.13 7.57 -13.00
N LEU A 122 -8.97 7.89 -12.02
CA LEU A 122 -9.58 6.88 -11.13
C LEU A 122 -10.44 5.91 -11.93
N GLN A 123 -11.24 6.41 -12.88
CA GLN A 123 -12.10 5.57 -13.69
C GLN A 123 -11.28 4.63 -14.57
N VAL A 124 -10.23 5.13 -15.20
CA VAL A 124 -9.31 4.30 -16.01
C VAL A 124 -8.69 3.19 -15.17
N MET A 125 -8.23 3.53 -13.97
CA MET A 125 -7.63 2.54 -13.07
C MET A 125 -8.64 1.48 -12.64
N ARG A 126 -9.85 1.89 -12.26
CA ARG A 126 -10.90 0.97 -11.83
C ARG A 126 -11.34 0.04 -12.95
N ASP A 127 -11.48 0.58 -14.15
CA ASP A 127 -11.84 -0.21 -15.33
C ASP A 127 -10.76 -1.25 -15.66
N GLY A 128 -9.48 -0.85 -15.57
CA GLY A 128 -8.36 -1.74 -15.78
C GLY A 128 -8.31 -2.87 -14.75
N LEU A 129 -8.52 -2.54 -13.47
CA LEU A 129 -8.56 -3.56 -12.41
C LEU A 129 -9.75 -4.49 -12.56
N ALA A 130 -10.92 -3.97 -12.92
CA ALA A 130 -12.10 -4.79 -13.18
C ALA A 130 -11.88 -5.74 -14.35
N ASP A 131 -11.22 -5.28 -15.41
CA ASP A 131 -10.89 -6.11 -16.57
C ASP A 131 -9.93 -7.24 -16.19
N LEU A 132 -8.87 -6.92 -15.45
CA LEU A 132 -7.94 -7.94 -14.98
C LEU A 132 -8.64 -8.99 -14.12
N LYS A 133 -9.56 -8.56 -13.26
CA LYS A 133 -10.36 -9.44 -12.42
C LYS A 133 -11.25 -10.38 -13.23
N ARG A 134 -11.94 -9.83 -14.24
CA ARG A 134 -12.78 -10.64 -15.15
C ARG A 134 -11.97 -11.69 -15.90
N ARG A 135 -10.75 -11.34 -16.28
CA ARG A 135 -9.87 -12.23 -17.03
C ARG A 135 -9.15 -13.25 -16.14
N GLY A 136 -9.35 -13.16 -14.81
CA GLY A 136 -8.73 -14.07 -13.87
C GLY A 136 -7.22 -13.88 -13.70
N VAL A 137 -6.68 -12.74 -14.10
CA VAL A 137 -5.24 -12.45 -14.01
C VAL A 137 -4.88 -11.46 -12.91
N ALA A 138 -5.86 -10.95 -12.16
CA ALA A 138 -5.63 -10.11 -11.00
C ALA A 138 -5.35 -10.99 -9.79
N VAL A 139 -4.09 -11.34 -9.58
CA VAL A 139 -3.66 -12.19 -8.47
C VAL A 139 -2.98 -11.31 -7.43
N ILE A 140 -3.42 -11.43 -6.17
CA ILE A 140 -2.78 -10.75 -5.04
C ILE A 140 -1.93 -11.76 -4.29
N TYR A 141 -0.65 -11.46 -4.18
CA TYR A 141 0.31 -12.25 -3.43
C TYR A 141 0.37 -11.78 -1.98
N ASP A 142 -0.09 -12.63 -1.07
CA ASP A 142 -0.17 -12.26 0.34
C ASP A 142 0.21 -13.43 1.26
#